data_ad5d1a7eff85af20fd301271a5367498
#
_entry.id   ad5d1a7eff85af20fd301271a5367498
#
_cell.length_a   1.000
_cell.length_b   1.000
_cell.length_c   1.000
_cell.angle_alpha   90.00
_cell.angle_beta   90.00
_cell.angle_gamma   90.00
#
_symmetry.space_group_name_H-M   'P 1'
#
loop_
_entity.id
_entity.type
_entity.pdbx_description
1 polymer ?
#
loop_
_entity_poly.entity_id
_entity_poly.type
_entity_poly.pdbx_seq_one_letter_code
_entity_poly.pdbx_strand_id
1 'polypeptide(L)'
;MTDGTAGERGITDEARARIEELLAPVDADLGRWFPGDRAEPQPVHTVYVSAADVDVDTPRRWGTAALELESSASAVAELAGDEVREIVRTRLATNPIEDLRIDLEDGYGWRGDEREDADARRAGQTLARWVADRPHAPRSAGVRAKGLGAHERARGIRTLELVLDGAGGVPPGFVVTVPKLRDVRQVDAITVLCEEFERAHGLTEATVRVELQIEIPQAVLGPDGRATLAQAIHRGGRRIWGLHYGTYDYSAACGIVSAQQSLEHPAADHAKAVMQVAAAQTGVWISDGSTQVMPTGEPEQIDAAVRRHHRLVTRSLERG
;
A
#
# COMPACT_ATOMS: atom_id res chain seq x y z
N MET A 1 66.14 -38.07 -7.52
CA MET A 1 64.77 -37.78 -7.94
C MET A 1 63.99 -37.39 -6.66
N THR A 2 63.86 -36.14 -6.42
CA THR A 2 63.13 -35.59 -5.26
C THR A 2 61.70 -35.39 -5.68
N ASP A 3 60.83 -36.23 -5.15
CA ASP A 3 59.39 -36.10 -5.28
C ASP A 3 58.96 -34.90 -4.45
N GLY A 4 58.75 -33.77 -5.13
CA GLY A 4 58.28 -32.55 -4.54
C GLY A 4 56.75 -32.64 -4.40
N THR A 5 56.31 -33.00 -3.22
CA THR A 5 54.90 -32.84 -2.82
C THR A 5 54.49 -31.41 -3.12
N ALA A 6 53.57 -31.26 -4.05
CA ALA A 6 52.90 -29.99 -4.30
C ALA A 6 52.14 -29.63 -3.00
N GLY A 7 52.74 -28.75 -2.20
CA GLY A 7 52.14 -28.25 -0.99
C GLY A 7 50.74 -27.68 -1.29
N GLU A 8 49.77 -28.08 -0.53
CA GLU A 8 48.37 -27.60 -0.58
C GLU A 8 48.34 -26.07 -0.61
N ARG A 9 48.11 -25.51 -1.81
CA ARG A 9 47.86 -24.06 -1.99
C ARG A 9 46.42 -23.69 -1.66
N GLY A 10 45.72 -24.51 -0.88
CA GLY A 10 44.37 -24.32 -0.43
C GLY A 10 44.27 -23.68 0.97
N ILE A 11 43.09 -23.18 1.31
CA ILE A 11 42.81 -22.72 2.68
C ILE A 11 42.70 -23.97 3.61
N THR A 12 43.10 -23.79 4.86
CA THR A 12 43.01 -24.86 5.89
C THR A 12 41.57 -25.11 6.31
N ASP A 13 41.27 -26.29 6.86
CA ASP A 13 39.96 -26.63 7.40
C ASP A 13 39.59 -25.72 8.58
N GLU A 14 40.57 -25.31 9.39
CA GLU A 14 40.37 -24.32 10.46
C GLU A 14 39.94 -22.97 9.89
N ALA A 15 40.55 -22.51 8.79
CA ALA A 15 40.14 -21.29 8.12
C ALA A 15 38.73 -21.40 7.53
N ARG A 16 38.33 -22.57 6.98
CA ARG A 16 36.97 -22.84 6.51
C ARG A 16 35.97 -22.75 7.66
N ALA A 17 36.23 -23.45 8.76
CA ALA A 17 35.35 -23.43 9.94
C ALA A 17 35.17 -22.03 10.48
N ARG A 18 36.22 -21.22 10.52
CA ARG A 18 36.15 -19.82 10.96
C ARG A 18 35.33 -18.95 10.02
N ILE A 19 35.39 -19.18 8.71
CA ILE A 19 34.55 -18.49 7.71
C ILE A 19 33.09 -18.83 7.94
N GLU A 20 32.75 -20.11 8.11
CA GLU A 20 31.37 -20.55 8.41
C GLU A 20 30.85 -19.94 9.70
N GLU A 21 31.64 -19.93 10.76
CA GLU A 21 31.27 -19.32 12.05
C GLU A 21 30.96 -17.81 11.90
N LEU A 22 31.70 -17.09 11.05
CA LEU A 22 31.48 -15.68 10.78
C LEU A 22 30.25 -15.42 9.90
N LEU A 23 29.95 -16.29 8.94
CA LEU A 23 28.90 -16.10 7.96
C LEU A 23 27.54 -16.65 8.37
N ALA A 24 27.48 -17.72 9.18
CA ALA A 24 26.22 -18.29 9.63
C ALA A 24 25.23 -17.28 10.25
N PRO A 25 25.67 -16.33 11.13
CA PRO A 25 24.78 -15.28 11.63
C PRO A 25 24.32 -14.31 10.52
N VAL A 26 25.18 -14.02 9.55
CA VAL A 26 24.85 -13.16 8.41
C VAL A 26 23.77 -13.81 7.53
N ASP A 27 23.93 -15.09 7.24
CA ASP A 27 22.95 -15.85 6.44
C ASP A 27 21.59 -15.91 7.15
N ALA A 28 21.60 -16.13 8.47
CA ALA A 28 20.38 -16.12 9.30
C ALA A 28 19.68 -14.74 9.28
N ASP A 29 20.43 -13.65 9.39
CA ASP A 29 19.91 -12.29 9.33
C ASP A 29 19.38 -11.95 7.93
N LEU A 30 20.11 -12.29 6.87
CA LEU A 30 19.67 -12.10 5.48
C LEU A 30 18.38 -12.86 5.19
N GLY A 31 18.27 -14.12 5.61
CA GLY A 31 17.06 -14.91 5.44
C GLY A 31 15.85 -14.36 6.21
N ARG A 32 16.10 -13.72 7.35
CA ARG A 32 15.05 -13.06 8.14
C ARG A 32 14.60 -11.73 7.53
N TRP A 33 15.54 -10.92 7.07
CA TRP A 33 15.25 -9.56 6.58
C TRP A 33 14.81 -9.53 5.11
N PHE A 34 15.27 -10.50 4.32
CA PHE A 34 15.00 -10.59 2.89
C PHE A 34 14.44 -11.98 2.52
N PRO A 35 13.22 -12.31 3.00
CA PRO A 35 12.62 -13.64 2.79
C PRO A 35 12.19 -13.91 1.34
N GLY A 36 12.35 -12.93 0.44
CA GLY A 36 11.83 -12.98 -0.93
C GLY A 36 10.42 -12.45 -1.08
N ASP A 37 9.90 -12.56 -2.30
CA ASP A 37 8.57 -12.07 -2.64
C ASP A 37 7.45 -12.93 -2.04
N ARG A 38 6.26 -12.33 -1.88
CA ARG A 38 5.08 -13.05 -1.43
C ARG A 38 4.53 -13.94 -2.53
N ALA A 39 3.93 -15.07 -2.14
CA ALA A 39 3.25 -15.96 -3.09
C ALA A 39 1.92 -15.36 -3.59
N GLU A 40 1.27 -14.50 -2.78
CA GLU A 40 0.05 -13.83 -3.21
C GLU A 40 0.38 -12.77 -4.25
N PRO A 41 -0.40 -12.70 -5.35
CA PRO A 41 -0.22 -11.66 -6.36
C PRO A 41 -0.64 -10.29 -5.79
N GLN A 42 0.18 -9.28 -6.06
CA GLN A 42 -0.15 -7.89 -5.74
C GLN A 42 -1.39 -7.43 -6.52
N PRO A 43 -2.33 -6.70 -5.90
CA PRO A 43 -3.38 -6.02 -6.64
C PRO A 43 -2.81 -5.01 -7.63
N VAL A 44 -3.36 -4.96 -8.85
CA VAL A 44 -2.89 -4.01 -9.87
C VAL A 44 -3.31 -2.57 -9.58
N HIS A 45 -4.30 -2.37 -8.72
CA HIS A 45 -4.71 -1.05 -8.24
C HIS A 45 -5.30 -1.14 -6.84
N THR A 46 -5.13 -0.07 -6.08
CA THR A 46 -5.83 0.17 -4.81
C THR A 46 -6.63 1.46 -4.95
N VAL A 47 -7.91 1.41 -4.65
CA VAL A 47 -8.79 2.58 -4.69
C VAL A 47 -9.21 3.02 -3.31
N TYR A 48 -9.42 4.33 -3.14
CA TYR A 48 -9.88 4.94 -1.91
C TYR A 48 -11.27 5.51 -2.10
N VAL A 49 -12.16 5.26 -1.14
CA VAL A 49 -13.50 5.81 -1.09
C VAL A 49 -13.74 6.45 0.27
N SER A 50 -14.26 7.68 0.30
CA SER A 50 -14.61 8.34 1.54
C SER A 50 -15.61 7.53 2.36
N ALA A 51 -15.39 7.40 3.67
CA ALA A 51 -16.35 6.76 4.58
C ALA A 51 -17.72 7.42 4.58
N ALA A 52 -17.83 8.69 4.12
CA ALA A 52 -19.10 9.38 3.95
C ALA A 52 -19.95 8.78 2.81
N ASP A 53 -19.30 8.25 1.77
CA ASP A 53 -19.91 7.90 0.48
C ASP A 53 -19.94 6.39 0.21
N VAL A 54 -19.24 5.60 1.04
CA VAL A 54 -19.14 4.15 0.88
C VAL A 54 -20.40 3.44 1.33
N ASP A 55 -20.80 2.45 0.54
CA ASP A 55 -21.76 1.42 0.92
C ASP A 55 -21.40 0.07 0.27
N VAL A 56 -22.23 -0.96 0.52
CA VAL A 56 -22.00 -2.32 0.02
C VAL A 56 -21.97 -2.39 -1.51
N ASP A 57 -22.74 -1.53 -2.19
CA ASP A 57 -22.86 -1.47 -3.65
C ASP A 57 -21.78 -0.63 -4.34
N THR A 58 -20.93 0.03 -3.59
CA THR A 58 -19.89 0.92 -4.13
C THR A 58 -19.05 0.25 -5.24
N PRO A 59 -18.52 -0.97 -5.06
CA PRO A 59 -17.73 -1.60 -6.13
C PRO A 59 -18.54 -1.80 -7.40
N ARG A 60 -19.77 -2.28 -7.30
CA ARG A 60 -20.65 -2.50 -8.45
C ARG A 60 -20.99 -1.20 -9.18
N ARG A 61 -21.34 -0.13 -8.44
CA ARG A 61 -21.63 1.18 -9.05
C ARG A 61 -20.42 1.73 -9.80
N TRP A 62 -19.22 1.61 -9.24
CA TRP A 62 -18.00 2.08 -9.88
C TRP A 62 -17.64 1.25 -11.12
N GLY A 63 -17.87 -0.07 -11.09
CA GLY A 63 -17.75 -0.92 -12.27
C GLY A 63 -18.69 -0.50 -13.40
N THR A 64 -19.96 -0.22 -13.07
CA THR A 64 -20.95 0.28 -14.07
C THR A 64 -20.50 1.63 -14.66
N ALA A 65 -20.09 2.59 -13.82
CA ALA A 65 -19.63 3.89 -14.30
C ALA A 65 -18.35 3.76 -15.18
N ALA A 66 -17.46 2.83 -14.84
CA ALA A 66 -16.26 2.57 -15.64
C ALA A 66 -16.59 1.93 -16.99
N LEU A 67 -17.61 1.06 -17.08
CA LEU A 67 -18.11 0.51 -18.34
C LEU A 67 -18.74 1.58 -19.23
N GLU A 68 -19.47 2.54 -18.65
CA GLU A 68 -20.01 3.68 -19.37
C GLU A 68 -18.88 4.56 -19.93
N LEU A 69 -17.86 4.83 -19.13
CA LEU A 69 -16.67 5.57 -19.58
C LEU A 69 -15.91 4.81 -20.67
N GLU A 70 -15.69 3.50 -20.52
CA GLU A 70 -15.02 2.65 -21.51
C GLU A 70 -15.72 2.72 -22.87
N SER A 71 -17.04 2.74 -22.88
CA SER A 71 -17.83 2.79 -24.10
C SER A 71 -17.90 4.18 -24.74
N SER A 72 -17.70 5.25 -23.99
CA SER A 72 -17.83 6.64 -24.45
C SER A 72 -16.50 7.33 -24.76
N ALA A 73 -15.40 6.93 -24.09
CA ALA A 73 -14.10 7.54 -24.29
C ALA A 73 -13.36 6.91 -25.49
N SER A 74 -13.11 7.70 -26.54
CA SER A 74 -12.42 7.23 -27.75
C SER A 74 -10.97 6.80 -27.46
N ALA A 75 -10.33 7.43 -26.45
CA ALA A 75 -9.00 7.09 -26.02
C ALA A 75 -8.85 5.62 -25.58
N VAL A 76 -9.87 5.02 -24.97
CA VAL A 76 -9.82 3.61 -24.55
C VAL A 76 -9.72 2.68 -25.76
N ALA A 77 -10.46 2.97 -26.82
CA ALA A 77 -10.42 2.19 -28.07
C ALA A 77 -9.05 2.28 -28.78
N GLU A 78 -8.37 3.41 -28.64
CA GLU A 78 -7.04 3.61 -29.23
C GLU A 78 -5.91 2.95 -28.41
N LEU A 79 -6.06 2.90 -27.08
CA LEU A 79 -5.04 2.38 -26.17
C LEU A 79 -5.06 0.85 -26.03
N ALA A 80 -6.19 0.20 -26.29
CA ALA A 80 -6.35 -1.23 -26.10
C ALA A 80 -7.04 -1.89 -27.32
N GLY A 81 -6.47 -3.00 -27.80
CA GLY A 81 -7.12 -3.84 -28.80
C GLY A 81 -8.37 -4.54 -28.26
N ASP A 82 -9.22 -5.04 -29.18
CA ASP A 82 -10.53 -5.61 -28.83
C ASP A 82 -10.47 -6.76 -27.80
N GLU A 83 -9.45 -7.62 -27.87
CA GLU A 83 -9.24 -8.72 -26.93
C GLU A 83 -9.02 -8.20 -25.48
N VAL A 84 -8.15 -7.20 -25.33
CA VAL A 84 -7.87 -6.58 -24.04
C VAL A 84 -9.09 -5.87 -23.49
N ARG A 85 -9.82 -5.17 -24.36
CA ARG A 85 -11.07 -4.48 -23.99
C ARG A 85 -12.13 -5.46 -23.47
N GLU A 86 -12.27 -6.63 -24.07
CA GLU A 86 -13.22 -7.66 -23.60
C GLU A 86 -12.84 -8.19 -22.22
N ILE A 87 -11.54 -8.40 -21.95
CA ILE A 87 -11.05 -8.76 -20.61
C ILE A 87 -11.39 -7.67 -19.61
N VAL A 88 -11.13 -6.39 -19.95
CA VAL A 88 -11.43 -5.24 -19.09
C VAL A 88 -12.93 -5.15 -18.80
N ARG A 89 -13.80 -5.27 -19.81
CA ARG A 89 -15.26 -5.26 -19.64
C ARG A 89 -15.73 -6.37 -18.71
N THR A 90 -15.22 -7.58 -18.92
CA THR A 90 -15.55 -8.72 -18.06
C THR A 90 -15.16 -8.45 -16.61
N ARG A 91 -13.97 -7.90 -16.38
CA ARG A 91 -13.51 -7.50 -15.03
C ARG A 91 -14.38 -6.42 -14.41
N LEU A 92 -14.67 -5.35 -15.15
CA LEU A 92 -15.50 -4.24 -14.68
C LEU A 92 -16.93 -4.71 -14.33
N ALA A 93 -17.46 -5.67 -15.06
CA ALA A 93 -18.78 -6.24 -14.81
C ALA A 93 -18.82 -7.19 -13.60
N THR A 94 -17.72 -7.89 -13.29
CA THR A 94 -17.72 -8.97 -12.30
C THR A 94 -16.97 -8.64 -11.02
N ASN A 95 -15.77 -8.05 -11.14
CA ASN A 95 -14.91 -7.66 -10.01
C ASN A 95 -14.11 -6.41 -10.38
N PRO A 96 -14.74 -5.25 -10.35
CA PRO A 96 -14.17 -3.99 -10.84
C PRO A 96 -13.02 -3.45 -9.97
N ILE A 97 -12.96 -3.84 -8.71
CA ILE A 97 -12.01 -3.33 -7.73
C ILE A 97 -11.28 -4.50 -7.08
N GLU A 98 -9.96 -4.58 -7.27
CA GLU A 98 -9.16 -5.62 -6.64
C GLU A 98 -8.87 -5.33 -5.18
N ASP A 99 -8.57 -4.06 -4.85
CA ASP A 99 -8.22 -3.64 -3.51
C ASP A 99 -8.85 -2.28 -3.17
N LEU A 100 -9.45 -2.17 -2.00
CA LEU A 100 -10.21 -0.98 -1.60
C LEU A 100 -9.87 -0.55 -0.18
N ARG A 101 -9.67 0.75 0.01
CA ARG A 101 -9.57 1.38 1.33
C ARG A 101 -10.75 2.32 1.55
N ILE A 102 -11.48 2.10 2.65
CA ILE A 102 -12.43 3.09 3.14
C ILE A 102 -11.63 4.19 3.84
N ASP A 103 -11.72 5.38 3.31
CA ASP A 103 -10.93 6.52 3.76
C ASP A 103 -11.65 7.30 4.88
N LEU A 104 -11.02 7.35 6.04
CA LEU A 104 -11.44 8.11 7.21
C LEU A 104 -10.40 9.20 7.56
N GLU A 105 -9.53 9.55 6.58
CA GLU A 105 -8.44 10.52 6.73
C GLU A 105 -8.66 11.72 5.77
N ASP A 106 -7.77 12.01 4.84
CA ASP A 106 -7.82 13.23 4.02
C ASP A 106 -9.04 13.32 3.09
N GLY A 107 -9.41 12.22 2.42
CA GLY A 107 -10.60 12.19 1.56
C GLY A 107 -11.93 12.22 2.33
N TYR A 108 -11.87 12.03 3.63
CA TYR A 108 -13.02 12.14 4.53
C TYR A 108 -13.03 13.47 5.31
N GLY A 109 -11.87 13.90 5.82
CA GLY A 109 -11.68 15.12 6.60
C GLY A 109 -12.13 15.01 8.07
N TRP A 110 -12.35 16.16 8.70
CA TRP A 110 -12.84 16.27 10.07
C TRP A 110 -14.34 16.62 10.06
N ARG A 111 -15.17 15.83 10.75
CA ARG A 111 -16.64 15.94 10.71
C ARG A 111 -17.30 16.01 12.09
N GLY A 112 -16.49 15.97 13.16
CA GLY A 112 -16.93 15.88 14.55
C GLY A 112 -17.16 14.45 15.03
N ASP A 113 -16.96 14.23 16.32
CA ASP A 113 -16.86 12.90 16.92
C ASP A 113 -18.09 12.01 16.67
N GLU A 114 -19.29 12.52 16.87
CA GLU A 114 -20.53 11.74 16.65
C GLU A 114 -20.63 11.20 15.22
N ARG A 115 -20.36 12.09 14.25
CA ARG A 115 -20.45 11.73 12.83
C ARG A 115 -19.35 10.76 12.45
N GLU A 116 -18.13 11.02 12.89
CA GLU A 116 -16.97 10.16 12.62
C GLU A 116 -17.14 8.78 13.27
N ASP A 117 -17.70 8.70 14.47
CA ASP A 117 -18.02 7.44 15.15
C ASP A 117 -19.07 6.62 14.40
N ALA A 118 -20.13 7.26 13.92
CA ALA A 118 -21.19 6.61 13.15
C ALA A 118 -20.65 6.08 11.80
N ASP A 119 -19.87 6.90 11.11
CA ASP A 119 -19.30 6.55 9.83
C ASP A 119 -18.23 5.44 9.95
N ALA A 120 -17.43 5.42 11.02
CA ALA A 120 -16.48 4.35 11.31
C ALA A 120 -17.17 2.99 11.54
N ARG A 121 -18.25 2.95 12.34
CA ARG A 121 -19.03 1.73 12.53
C ARG A 121 -19.68 1.24 11.23
N ARG A 122 -20.23 2.18 10.44
CA ARG A 122 -20.81 1.85 9.12
C ARG A 122 -19.76 1.30 8.16
N ALA A 123 -18.54 1.85 8.16
CA ALA A 123 -17.43 1.32 7.38
C ALA A 123 -17.11 -0.13 7.76
N GLY A 124 -17.06 -0.43 9.06
CA GLY A 124 -16.89 -1.80 9.57
C GLY A 124 -17.99 -2.74 9.10
N GLN A 125 -19.27 -2.33 9.21
CA GLN A 125 -20.42 -3.10 8.72
C GLN A 125 -20.33 -3.38 7.22
N THR A 126 -19.86 -2.40 6.44
CA THR A 126 -19.67 -2.56 5.00
C THR A 126 -18.56 -3.57 4.70
N LEU A 127 -17.41 -3.51 5.39
CA LEU A 127 -16.33 -4.49 5.27
C LEU A 127 -16.83 -5.91 5.59
N ALA A 128 -17.59 -6.11 6.66
CA ALA A 128 -18.15 -7.40 7.02
C ALA A 128 -19.09 -7.96 5.94
N ARG A 129 -19.90 -7.11 5.31
CA ARG A 129 -20.76 -7.52 4.21
C ARG A 129 -19.97 -7.92 2.97
N TRP A 130 -18.91 -7.21 2.62
CA TRP A 130 -18.04 -7.61 1.50
C TRP A 130 -17.34 -8.95 1.72
N VAL A 131 -17.04 -9.30 2.95
CA VAL A 131 -16.54 -10.66 3.28
C VAL A 131 -17.60 -11.73 3.08
N ALA A 132 -18.84 -11.42 3.44
CA ALA A 132 -19.96 -12.39 3.36
C ALA A 132 -20.52 -12.55 1.94
N ASP A 133 -20.59 -11.46 1.15
CA ASP A 133 -21.14 -11.41 -0.21
C ASP A 133 -20.03 -11.16 -1.24
N ARG A 134 -19.44 -12.24 -1.70
CA ARG A 134 -18.22 -12.21 -2.51
C ARG A 134 -18.34 -11.88 -4.01
N PRO A 135 -19.47 -12.00 -4.73
CA PRO A 135 -19.43 -11.90 -6.20
C PRO A 135 -18.90 -10.58 -6.75
N HIS A 136 -19.08 -9.46 -6.01
CA HIS A 136 -18.60 -8.13 -6.42
C HIS A 136 -17.70 -7.46 -5.39
N ALA A 137 -17.37 -8.15 -4.30
CA ALA A 137 -16.53 -7.61 -3.24
C ALA A 137 -15.08 -7.48 -3.70
N PRO A 138 -14.36 -6.45 -3.23
CA PRO A 138 -12.91 -6.37 -3.43
C PRO A 138 -12.21 -7.62 -2.91
N ARG A 139 -11.15 -8.05 -3.58
CA ARG A 139 -10.35 -9.19 -3.14
C ARG A 139 -9.64 -8.91 -1.81
N SER A 140 -9.22 -7.68 -1.62
CA SER A 140 -8.65 -7.13 -0.40
C SER A 140 -9.34 -5.82 -0.04
N ALA A 141 -9.61 -5.61 1.24
CA ALA A 141 -10.22 -4.39 1.72
C ALA A 141 -9.70 -4.00 3.11
N GLY A 142 -9.74 -2.72 3.39
CA GLY A 142 -9.33 -2.18 4.67
C GLY A 142 -9.72 -0.72 4.84
N VAL A 143 -9.04 -0.05 5.75
CA VAL A 143 -9.31 1.36 6.04
C VAL A 143 -8.03 2.17 6.05
N ARG A 144 -8.13 3.46 5.71
CA ARG A 144 -7.15 4.47 6.08
C ARG A 144 -7.74 5.31 7.21
N ALA A 145 -7.17 5.18 8.40
CA ALA A 145 -7.55 6.00 9.55
C ALA A 145 -6.64 7.23 9.65
N LYS A 146 -7.04 8.21 10.46
CA LYS A 146 -6.18 9.34 10.81
C LYS A 146 -4.86 8.86 11.41
N GLY A 147 -3.79 9.60 11.18
CA GLY A 147 -2.43 9.21 11.50
C GLY A 147 -2.10 9.23 13.00
N LEU A 148 -0.84 8.90 13.29
CA LEU A 148 -0.33 8.81 14.66
C LEU A 148 0.28 10.13 15.17
N GLY A 149 0.01 11.25 14.48
CA GLY A 149 0.38 12.58 14.93
C GLY A 149 -0.29 12.96 16.26
N ALA A 150 0.35 13.84 17.05
CA ALA A 150 -0.14 14.16 18.40
C ALA A 150 -1.58 14.70 18.43
N HIS A 151 -2.00 15.40 17.39
CA HIS A 151 -3.32 16.04 17.29
C HIS A 151 -4.41 15.10 16.76
N GLU A 152 -4.08 13.96 16.19
CA GLU A 152 -5.02 13.08 15.48
C GLU A 152 -5.04 11.64 15.98
N ARG A 153 -3.95 11.16 16.64
CA ARG A 153 -3.81 9.75 17.03
C ARG A 153 -4.94 9.22 17.91
N ALA A 154 -5.46 10.01 18.83
CA ALA A 154 -6.57 9.59 19.68
C ALA A 154 -7.82 9.31 18.83
N ARG A 155 -8.09 10.16 17.83
CA ARG A 155 -9.17 9.97 16.88
C ARG A 155 -8.91 8.77 15.96
N GLY A 156 -7.68 8.62 15.47
CA GLY A 156 -7.29 7.48 14.61
C GLY A 156 -7.45 6.13 15.32
N ILE A 157 -7.00 6.02 16.56
CA ILE A 157 -7.16 4.79 17.39
C ILE A 157 -8.66 4.49 17.59
N ARG A 158 -9.43 5.48 18.05
CA ARG A 158 -10.88 5.32 18.24
C ARG A 158 -11.59 4.93 16.94
N THR A 159 -11.18 5.48 15.81
CA THR A 159 -11.74 5.12 14.50
C THR A 159 -11.52 3.63 14.20
N LEU A 160 -10.31 3.11 14.43
CA LEU A 160 -10.03 1.68 14.21
C LEU A 160 -10.82 0.78 15.15
N GLU A 161 -10.94 1.13 16.43
CA GLU A 161 -11.80 0.42 17.39
C GLU A 161 -13.24 0.32 16.89
N LEU A 162 -13.81 1.43 16.43
CA LEU A 162 -15.19 1.49 15.95
C LEU A 162 -15.41 0.78 14.62
N VAL A 163 -14.43 0.77 13.73
CA VAL A 163 -14.46 -0.03 12.50
C VAL A 163 -14.53 -1.51 12.85
N LEU A 164 -13.68 -1.99 13.75
CA LEU A 164 -13.66 -3.40 14.15
C LEU A 164 -14.91 -3.79 14.95
N ASP A 165 -15.42 -2.90 15.81
CA ASP A 165 -16.70 -3.07 16.48
C ASP A 165 -17.84 -3.21 15.46
N GLY A 166 -17.90 -2.31 14.48
CA GLY A 166 -18.91 -2.36 13.41
C GLY A 166 -18.81 -3.59 12.52
N ALA A 167 -17.61 -4.12 12.33
CA ALA A 167 -17.36 -5.34 11.55
C ALA A 167 -17.65 -6.62 12.34
N GLY A 168 -17.84 -6.53 13.65
CA GLY A 168 -17.99 -7.69 14.53
C GLY A 168 -16.67 -8.45 14.74
N GLY A 169 -15.54 -7.81 14.53
CA GLY A 169 -14.19 -8.36 14.66
C GLY A 169 -13.27 -7.91 13.53
N VAL A 170 -12.12 -8.56 13.40
CA VAL A 170 -11.15 -8.28 12.32
C VAL A 170 -11.53 -9.09 11.08
N PRO A 171 -11.93 -8.45 9.97
CA PRO A 171 -12.25 -9.17 8.74
C PRO A 171 -11.04 -9.91 8.16
N PRO A 172 -11.22 -11.10 7.53
CA PRO A 172 -10.12 -11.78 6.86
C PRO A 172 -9.42 -10.92 5.83
N GLY A 173 -8.09 -10.80 5.90
CA GLY A 173 -7.31 -9.98 5.00
C GLY A 173 -7.40 -8.47 5.25
N PHE A 174 -7.90 -8.06 6.43
CA PHE A 174 -8.03 -6.66 6.80
C PHE A 174 -6.69 -5.92 6.77
N VAL A 175 -6.70 -4.74 6.18
CA VAL A 175 -5.53 -3.89 6.05
C VAL A 175 -5.79 -2.53 6.68
N VAL A 176 -4.83 -2.04 7.46
CA VAL A 176 -4.81 -0.68 7.98
C VAL A 176 -3.76 0.13 7.23
N THR A 177 -4.18 1.16 6.52
CA THR A 177 -3.25 2.13 5.93
C THR A 177 -2.95 3.22 6.95
N VAL A 178 -1.67 3.37 7.30
CA VAL A 178 -1.16 4.39 8.23
C VAL A 178 -0.58 5.55 7.44
N PRO A 179 -1.21 6.72 7.48
CA PRO A 179 -0.74 7.91 6.77
C PRO A 179 0.39 8.60 7.54
N LYS A 180 1.09 9.47 6.84
CA LYS A 180 1.99 10.50 7.39
C LYS A 180 3.08 9.96 8.32
N LEU A 181 3.71 8.82 7.92
CA LEU A 181 4.87 8.28 8.63
C LEU A 181 6.01 9.30 8.65
N ARG A 182 6.54 9.63 9.85
CA ARG A 182 7.62 10.60 10.05
C ARG A 182 8.80 10.04 10.84
N ASP A 183 8.55 9.00 11.62
CA ASP A 183 9.54 8.40 12.52
C ASP A 183 9.27 6.90 12.64
N VAL A 184 10.32 6.10 12.63
CA VAL A 184 10.21 4.63 12.72
C VAL A 184 9.50 4.16 13.98
N ARG A 185 9.56 4.92 15.09
CA ARG A 185 8.85 4.59 16.34
C ARG A 185 7.32 4.63 16.20
N GLN A 186 6.79 5.26 15.16
CA GLN A 186 5.36 5.16 14.86
C GLN A 186 4.97 3.74 14.44
N VAL A 187 5.91 2.96 13.87
CA VAL A 187 5.70 1.55 13.56
C VAL A 187 5.56 0.71 14.82
N ASP A 188 6.30 1.03 15.88
CA ASP A 188 6.12 0.35 17.19
C ASP A 188 4.72 0.59 17.75
N ALA A 189 4.26 1.85 17.67
CA ALA A 189 2.94 2.21 18.17
C ALA A 189 1.81 1.50 17.42
N ILE A 190 1.88 1.42 16.09
CA ILE A 190 0.86 0.69 15.31
C ILE A 190 0.96 -0.82 15.52
N THR A 191 2.16 -1.35 15.72
CA THR A 191 2.35 -2.77 16.05
C THR A 191 1.65 -3.12 17.37
N VAL A 192 1.88 -2.35 18.42
CA VAL A 192 1.20 -2.52 19.72
C VAL A 192 -0.33 -2.46 19.55
N LEU A 193 -0.83 -1.50 18.77
CA LEU A 193 -2.28 -1.38 18.53
C LEU A 193 -2.84 -2.62 17.79
N CYS A 194 -2.15 -3.11 16.77
CA CYS A 194 -2.56 -4.30 16.05
C CYS A 194 -2.51 -5.57 16.93
N GLU A 195 -1.48 -5.73 17.77
CA GLU A 195 -1.35 -6.82 18.71
C GLU A 195 -2.50 -6.83 19.73
N GLU A 196 -2.91 -5.66 20.21
CA GLU A 196 -4.06 -5.54 21.12
C GLU A 196 -5.38 -5.93 20.42
N PHE A 197 -5.58 -5.54 19.18
CA PHE A 197 -6.75 -6.00 18.40
C PHE A 197 -6.71 -7.51 18.16
N GLU A 198 -5.57 -8.06 17.79
CA GLU A 198 -5.39 -9.51 17.60
C GLU A 198 -5.67 -10.28 18.89
N ARG A 199 -5.12 -9.83 20.01
CA ARG A 199 -5.35 -10.41 21.33
C ARG A 199 -6.83 -10.37 21.73
N ALA A 200 -7.49 -9.22 21.53
CA ALA A 200 -8.90 -9.02 21.89
C ALA A 200 -9.83 -9.93 21.09
N HIS A 201 -9.46 -10.28 19.86
CA HIS A 201 -10.24 -11.13 18.97
C HIS A 201 -9.72 -12.58 18.85
N GLY A 202 -8.71 -12.97 19.65
CA GLY A 202 -8.15 -14.34 19.65
C GLY A 202 -7.47 -14.72 18.33
N LEU A 203 -6.86 -13.76 17.66
CA LEU A 203 -6.18 -13.94 16.37
C LEU A 203 -4.68 -14.23 16.57
N THR A 204 -4.07 -14.81 15.53
CA THR A 204 -2.62 -15.01 15.50
C THR A 204 -1.90 -13.69 15.22
N GLU A 205 -0.65 -13.60 15.65
CA GLU A 205 0.22 -12.46 15.38
C GLU A 205 0.32 -12.13 13.89
N ALA A 206 0.35 -10.84 13.56
CA ALA A 206 0.42 -10.28 12.21
C ALA A 206 -0.77 -10.65 11.29
N THR A 207 -1.94 -10.95 11.87
CA THR A 207 -3.20 -11.08 11.13
C THR A 207 -3.70 -9.73 10.62
N VAL A 208 -3.57 -8.66 11.42
CA VAL A 208 -3.85 -7.28 11.00
C VAL A 208 -2.68 -6.78 10.17
N ARG A 209 -2.93 -6.55 8.90
CA ARG A 209 -1.93 -6.08 7.92
C ARG A 209 -1.82 -4.57 7.97
N VAL A 210 -0.62 -4.05 7.78
CA VAL A 210 -0.35 -2.61 7.81
C VAL A 210 0.28 -2.17 6.49
N GLU A 211 -0.25 -1.11 5.92
CA GLU A 211 0.37 -0.36 4.83
C GLU A 211 0.84 0.99 5.34
N LEU A 212 1.99 1.44 4.89
CA LEU A 212 2.54 2.74 5.25
C LEU A 212 2.40 3.68 4.06
N GLN A 213 1.75 4.82 4.26
CA GLN A 213 1.67 5.85 3.23
C GLN A 213 2.93 6.73 3.29
N ILE A 214 3.68 6.72 2.21
CA ILE A 214 4.94 7.44 2.05
C ILE A 214 4.63 8.78 1.38
N GLU A 215 4.27 9.76 2.19
CA GLU A 215 3.79 11.07 1.76
C GLU A 215 4.42 12.23 2.52
N ILE A 216 5.37 11.93 3.40
CA ILE A 216 6.15 12.93 4.13
C ILE A 216 7.64 12.66 3.86
N PRO A 217 8.45 13.68 3.52
CA PRO A 217 9.87 13.50 3.18
C PRO A 217 10.68 12.76 4.26
N GLN A 218 10.30 12.91 5.54
CA GLN A 218 10.95 12.22 6.66
C GLN A 218 10.74 10.69 6.63
N ALA A 219 9.72 10.19 5.92
CA ALA A 219 9.59 8.76 5.68
C ALA A 219 10.68 8.25 4.71
N VAL A 220 11.08 9.07 3.74
CA VAL A 220 12.11 8.72 2.76
C VAL A 220 13.50 8.86 3.38
N LEU A 221 13.78 9.99 4.04
CA LEU A 221 15.07 10.28 4.66
C LEU A 221 14.87 10.85 6.07
N GLY A 222 15.27 10.10 7.07
CA GLY A 222 15.17 10.49 8.48
C GLY A 222 16.25 11.50 8.91
N PRO A 223 16.14 12.03 10.14
CA PRO A 223 17.10 13.01 10.66
C PRO A 223 18.50 12.45 10.88
N ASP A 224 18.64 11.13 10.91
CA ASP A 224 19.91 10.41 11.02
C ASP A 224 20.56 10.10 9.64
N GLY A 225 19.95 10.59 8.55
CA GLY A 225 20.40 10.34 7.19
C GLY A 225 20.09 8.93 6.66
N ARG A 226 19.26 8.14 7.37
CA ARG A 226 18.84 6.81 6.94
C ARG A 226 17.44 6.85 6.33
N ALA A 227 17.15 5.87 5.47
CA ALA A 227 15.81 5.68 4.94
C ALA A 227 14.87 5.16 6.04
N THR A 228 14.01 6.03 6.57
CA THR A 228 13.04 5.68 7.63
C THR A 228 12.12 4.53 7.19
N LEU A 229 11.69 4.53 5.93
CA LEU A 229 10.82 3.47 5.39
C LEU A 229 11.52 2.10 5.37
N ALA A 230 12.83 2.02 5.11
CA ALA A 230 13.57 0.77 5.17
C ALA A 230 13.64 0.26 6.62
N GLN A 231 13.90 1.15 7.58
CA GLN A 231 13.85 0.79 9.01
C GLN A 231 12.45 0.34 9.43
N ALA A 232 11.39 1.00 8.90
CA ALA A 232 10.00 0.69 9.19
C ALA A 232 9.61 -0.72 8.71
N ILE A 233 10.04 -1.13 7.51
CA ILE A 233 9.82 -2.48 6.97
C ILE A 233 10.39 -3.53 7.93
N HIS A 234 11.68 -3.41 8.26
CA HIS A 234 12.33 -4.40 9.12
C HIS A 234 11.81 -4.40 10.55
N ARG A 235 11.41 -3.24 11.07
CA ARG A 235 10.86 -3.10 12.42
C ARG A 235 9.46 -3.68 12.58
N GLY A 236 8.59 -3.45 11.59
CA GLY A 236 7.24 -4.00 11.57
C GLY A 236 7.16 -5.44 11.03
N GLY A 237 8.24 -5.91 10.41
CA GLY A 237 8.38 -7.29 9.93
C GLY A 237 7.20 -7.73 9.06
N ARG A 238 6.70 -8.95 9.31
CA ARG A 238 5.60 -9.57 8.53
C ARG A 238 4.30 -8.76 8.53
N ARG A 239 4.14 -7.82 9.47
CA ARG A 239 2.97 -6.95 9.57
C ARG A 239 2.93 -5.90 8.47
N ILE A 240 4.10 -5.40 8.04
CA ILE A 240 4.16 -4.44 6.94
C ILE A 240 3.84 -5.16 5.63
N TRP A 241 2.72 -4.74 5.03
CA TRP A 241 2.19 -5.36 3.82
C TRP A 241 2.52 -4.60 2.57
N GLY A 242 2.51 -3.27 2.65
CA GLY A 242 2.79 -2.41 1.50
C GLY A 242 3.28 -1.03 1.88
N LEU A 243 3.87 -0.36 0.90
CA LEU A 243 4.21 1.05 0.90
C LEU A 243 3.41 1.74 -0.20
N HIS A 244 2.68 2.79 0.13
CA HIS A 244 1.88 3.56 -0.82
C HIS A 244 2.46 4.97 -0.96
N TYR A 245 2.79 5.40 -2.17
CA TYR A 245 3.27 6.75 -2.41
C TYR A 245 2.11 7.75 -2.39
N GLY A 246 2.23 8.80 -1.59
CA GLY A 246 1.24 9.88 -1.48
C GLY A 246 1.69 11.14 -2.22
N THR A 247 1.18 11.36 -3.43
CA THR A 247 1.66 12.38 -4.37
C THR A 247 1.54 13.80 -3.84
N TYR A 248 0.39 14.14 -3.26
CA TYR A 248 0.05 15.54 -2.92
C TYR A 248 0.82 16.02 -1.70
N ASP A 249 0.69 15.32 -0.59
CA ASP A 249 1.34 15.70 0.67
C ASP A 249 2.86 15.68 0.55
N TYR A 250 3.42 14.65 -0.12
CA TYR A 250 4.85 14.58 -0.35
C TYR A 250 5.36 15.78 -1.16
N SER A 251 4.68 16.08 -2.25
CA SER A 251 5.07 17.19 -3.12
C SER A 251 4.94 18.54 -2.41
N ALA A 252 3.85 18.75 -1.66
CA ALA A 252 3.64 19.96 -0.87
C ALA A 252 4.69 20.10 0.24
N ALA A 253 5.01 19.03 0.95
CA ALA A 253 6.03 19.02 1.99
C ALA A 253 7.45 19.27 1.44
N CYS A 254 7.71 18.92 0.17
CA CYS A 254 8.93 19.25 -0.55
C CYS A 254 8.96 20.69 -1.11
N GLY A 255 7.93 21.50 -0.86
CA GLY A 255 7.83 22.88 -1.37
C GLY A 255 7.50 22.99 -2.86
N ILE A 256 6.99 21.93 -3.47
CA ILE A 256 6.63 21.90 -4.90
C ILE A 256 5.28 22.58 -5.07
N VAL A 257 5.22 23.61 -5.91
CA VAL A 257 3.97 24.32 -6.20
C VAL A 257 2.94 23.42 -6.89
N SER A 258 1.66 23.61 -6.60
CA SER A 258 0.56 22.74 -7.03
C SER A 258 0.60 22.42 -8.53
N ALA A 259 0.89 23.40 -9.38
CA ALA A 259 0.96 23.22 -10.83
C ALA A 259 2.07 22.28 -11.31
N GLN A 260 3.08 22.00 -10.46
CA GLN A 260 4.22 21.12 -10.75
C GLN A 260 4.14 19.77 -10.02
N GLN A 261 3.15 19.58 -9.16
CA GLN A 261 2.94 18.33 -8.46
C GLN A 261 2.49 17.25 -9.44
N SER A 262 3.26 16.18 -9.58
CA SER A 262 2.90 15.06 -10.43
C SER A 262 3.68 13.80 -10.05
N LEU A 263 3.19 12.64 -10.49
CA LEU A 263 3.91 11.35 -10.36
C LEU A 263 5.22 11.30 -11.15
N GLU A 264 5.42 12.23 -12.08
CA GLU A 264 6.62 12.32 -12.94
C GLU A 264 7.63 13.36 -12.42
N HIS A 265 7.30 14.06 -11.33
CA HIS A 265 8.24 15.03 -10.76
C HIS A 265 9.50 14.32 -10.23
N PRO A 266 10.73 14.85 -10.44
CA PRO A 266 11.96 14.18 -9.99
C PRO A 266 11.99 13.85 -8.50
N ALA A 267 11.37 14.67 -7.63
CA ALA A 267 11.25 14.36 -6.20
C ALA A 267 10.35 13.13 -5.94
N ALA A 268 9.27 12.97 -6.71
CA ALA A 268 8.41 11.78 -6.66
C ALA A 268 9.19 10.54 -7.11
N ASP A 269 9.94 10.65 -8.20
CA ASP A 269 10.78 9.57 -8.72
C ASP A 269 11.84 9.14 -7.72
N HIS A 270 12.46 10.09 -7.01
CA HIS A 270 13.41 9.79 -5.95
C HIS A 270 12.76 9.00 -4.82
N ALA A 271 11.61 9.44 -4.30
CA ALA A 271 10.92 8.76 -3.23
C ALA A 271 10.54 7.32 -3.63
N LYS A 272 9.99 7.14 -4.82
CA LYS A 272 9.59 5.82 -5.34
C LYS A 272 10.79 4.91 -5.58
N ALA A 273 11.92 5.43 -6.04
CA ALA A 273 13.15 4.66 -6.17
C ALA A 273 13.69 4.18 -4.80
N VAL A 274 13.61 5.01 -3.77
CA VAL A 274 13.97 4.60 -2.39
C VAL A 274 12.98 3.55 -1.87
N MET A 275 11.68 3.70 -2.12
CA MET A 275 10.67 2.68 -1.77
C MET A 275 10.99 1.33 -2.42
N GLN A 276 11.28 1.32 -3.72
CA GLN A 276 11.60 0.12 -4.47
C GLN A 276 12.83 -0.61 -3.92
N VAL A 277 13.92 0.11 -3.68
CA VAL A 277 15.15 -0.48 -3.13
C VAL A 277 14.92 -1.02 -1.71
N ALA A 278 14.18 -0.29 -0.88
CA ALA A 278 13.92 -0.71 0.51
C ALA A 278 12.97 -1.92 0.61
N ALA A 279 12.01 -2.04 -0.30
CA ALA A 279 11.04 -3.13 -0.32
C ALA A 279 11.57 -4.38 -1.03
N ALA A 280 12.62 -4.26 -1.85
CA ALA A 280 13.16 -5.38 -2.63
C ALA A 280 13.49 -6.60 -1.75
N GLN A 281 12.98 -7.76 -2.13
CA GLN A 281 13.15 -9.05 -1.44
C GLN A 281 12.60 -9.12 0.00
N THR A 282 11.85 -8.12 0.46
CA THR A 282 11.23 -8.12 1.80
C THR A 282 9.82 -8.70 1.80
N GLY A 283 9.23 -8.94 0.64
CA GLY A 283 7.83 -9.31 0.48
C GLY A 283 6.86 -8.15 0.68
N VAL A 284 7.33 -6.91 0.81
CA VAL A 284 6.51 -5.71 0.93
C VAL A 284 6.22 -5.17 -0.47
N TRP A 285 4.93 -4.96 -0.76
CA TRP A 285 4.52 -4.39 -2.04
C TRP A 285 4.69 -2.89 -2.08
N ILE A 286 4.88 -2.34 -3.27
CA ILE A 286 4.86 -0.89 -3.50
C ILE A 286 3.73 -0.53 -4.45
N SER A 287 3.06 0.60 -4.12
CA SER A 287 2.03 1.20 -4.95
C SER A 287 2.41 2.64 -5.26
N ASP A 288 2.29 3.04 -6.51
CA ASP A 288 2.43 4.44 -6.91
C ASP A 288 1.22 5.25 -6.43
N GLY A 289 1.32 6.56 -6.50
CA GLY A 289 0.25 7.48 -6.10
C GLY A 289 -0.83 7.63 -7.17
N SER A 290 -1.85 8.43 -6.84
CA SER A 290 -2.95 8.72 -7.73
C SER A 290 -2.57 9.73 -8.82
N THR A 291 -3.22 9.59 -9.99
CA THR A 291 -3.23 10.60 -11.05
C THR A 291 -4.01 11.82 -10.60
N GLN A 292 -3.51 13.01 -10.89
CA GLN A 292 -4.13 14.29 -10.48
C GLN A 292 -5.26 14.79 -11.41
N VAL A 293 -5.59 14.04 -12.45
CA VAL A 293 -6.57 14.47 -13.45
C VAL A 293 -7.74 13.50 -13.45
N MET A 294 -8.93 14.03 -13.19
CA MET A 294 -10.17 13.28 -13.26
C MET A 294 -10.68 13.26 -14.70
N PRO A 295 -11.22 12.14 -15.21
CA PRO A 295 -11.81 12.04 -16.53
C PRO A 295 -13.22 12.64 -16.57
N THR A 296 -13.30 13.96 -16.41
CA THR A 296 -14.55 14.74 -16.35
C THR A 296 -14.46 15.94 -17.30
N GLY A 297 -15.60 16.48 -17.73
CA GLY A 297 -15.70 17.62 -18.63
C GLY A 297 -16.07 17.22 -20.02
N GLU A 298 -15.59 17.98 -21.03
CA GLU A 298 -15.86 17.71 -22.44
C GLU A 298 -15.11 16.45 -22.94
N PRO A 299 -15.57 15.77 -24.00
CA PRO A 299 -14.99 14.51 -24.49
C PRO A 299 -13.46 14.56 -24.65
N GLU A 300 -12.92 15.65 -25.19
CA GLU A 300 -11.48 15.82 -25.39
C GLU A 300 -10.71 15.88 -24.05
N GLN A 301 -11.32 16.45 -23.01
CA GLN A 301 -10.74 16.51 -21.66
C GLN A 301 -10.73 15.12 -21.01
N ILE A 302 -11.80 14.36 -21.18
CA ILE A 302 -11.92 12.97 -20.72
C ILE A 302 -10.84 12.12 -21.40
N ASP A 303 -10.74 12.17 -22.72
CA ASP A 303 -9.75 11.43 -23.49
C ASP A 303 -8.30 11.79 -23.09
N ALA A 304 -8.02 13.06 -22.89
CA ALA A 304 -6.71 13.51 -22.41
C ALA A 304 -6.38 12.97 -21.01
N ALA A 305 -7.36 12.95 -20.09
CA ALA A 305 -7.20 12.38 -18.75
C ALA A 305 -6.95 10.87 -18.81
N VAL A 306 -7.69 10.12 -19.62
CA VAL A 306 -7.53 8.68 -19.83
C VAL A 306 -6.13 8.37 -20.37
N ARG A 307 -5.69 9.07 -21.44
CA ARG A 307 -4.32 8.87 -21.99
C ARG A 307 -3.24 9.18 -20.97
N ARG A 308 -3.40 10.26 -20.20
CA ARG A 308 -2.44 10.60 -19.15
C ARG A 308 -2.38 9.53 -18.06
N HIS A 309 -3.54 9.05 -17.59
CA HIS A 309 -3.61 7.99 -16.59
C HIS A 309 -2.95 6.71 -17.10
N HIS A 310 -3.30 6.25 -18.29
CA HIS A 310 -2.70 5.07 -18.92
C HIS A 310 -1.16 5.19 -18.97
N ARG A 311 -0.63 6.31 -19.47
CA ARG A 311 0.82 6.54 -19.55
C ARG A 311 1.50 6.47 -18.16
N LEU A 312 0.87 7.06 -17.13
CA LEU A 312 1.42 7.06 -15.78
C LEU A 312 1.40 5.67 -15.16
N VAL A 313 0.32 4.90 -15.33
CA VAL A 313 0.21 3.52 -14.87
C VAL A 313 1.24 2.63 -15.59
N THR A 314 1.35 2.73 -16.91
CA THR A 314 2.37 2.00 -17.69
C THR A 314 3.77 2.29 -17.15
N ARG A 315 4.10 3.57 -16.94
CA ARG A 315 5.39 3.98 -16.37
C ARG A 315 5.64 3.40 -14.97
N SER A 316 4.60 3.29 -14.14
CA SER A 316 4.71 2.68 -12.81
C SER A 316 4.98 1.18 -12.91
N LEU A 317 4.27 0.46 -13.79
CA LEU A 317 4.48 -0.97 -14.01
C LEU A 317 5.84 -1.30 -14.64
N GLU A 318 6.38 -0.44 -15.49
CA GLU A 318 7.72 -0.60 -16.08
C GLU A 318 8.86 -0.41 -15.07
N ARG A 319 8.59 0.20 -13.93
CA ARG A 319 9.57 0.35 -12.85
C ARG A 319 9.67 -0.87 -11.94
N GLY A 320 8.67 -1.71 -11.91
CA GLY A 320 8.54 -2.89 -11.05
C GLY A 320 7.62 -2.64 -9.89
#